data_191f505000758acd3fd5d7b74d806a54
#
_entry.id   191f505000758acd3fd5d7b74d806a54
#
_cell.length_a   1.000
_cell.length_b   1.000
_cell.length_c   1.000
_cell.angle_alpha   90.00
_cell.angle_beta   90.00
_cell.angle_gamma   90.00
#
_symmetry.space_group_name_H-M   'P 1'
#
loop_
_entity.id
_entity.type
_entity.pdbx_description
1 polymer ?
#
loop_
_entity_poly.entity_id
_entity_poly.type
_entity_poly.pdbx_seq_one_letter_code
_entity_poly.pdbx_strand_id
1 'polypeptide(L)'
;GVKDTQVTFNPDPKGRFKISWVPGQRLQNNVILKNGTKYPGNEHMGAFGCDSYDISGTVDGKGSKGALHGLSKFSMEDAPANTFFLEYIARPQTADIFFEDVLMALVFYGMPILAENNKPRLLYYLRRRGYRGFSMNRPDKVWNKLSVTEKEVGGMPNSSEDIKQAHAAAIEMYINDHVGQSQDGSYGNMYFNETLNDWSKFDINKRTKHDASISSGLAVMACNRHLYRSNPDKNRTPLNLNISKYNNKGVSSRIIKQDIW
;
A
#
# COMPACT_ATOMS: atom_id res chain seq x y z
N GLY A 1 -26.33 13.14 0.41
CA GLY A 1 -25.28 12.19 0.17
C GLY A 1 -24.23 12.83 -0.71
N VAL A 2 -22.96 12.71 -0.35
CA VAL A 2 -21.86 13.14 -1.22
C VAL A 2 -21.93 12.26 -2.47
N LYS A 3 -22.23 12.86 -3.62
CA LYS A 3 -22.18 12.16 -4.90
C LYS A 3 -20.74 11.73 -5.15
N ASP A 4 -20.53 10.47 -5.51
CA ASP A 4 -19.23 10.00 -5.93
C ASP A 4 -18.83 10.73 -7.21
N THR A 5 -17.93 11.66 -7.06
CA THR A 5 -17.35 12.39 -8.17
C THR A 5 -16.13 11.62 -8.67
N GLN A 6 -16.00 11.55 -9.97
CA GLN A 6 -14.78 11.05 -10.60
C GLN A 6 -13.61 11.96 -10.22
N VAL A 7 -12.55 11.37 -9.71
CA VAL A 7 -11.34 12.11 -9.32
C VAL A 7 -10.42 12.25 -10.53
N THR A 8 -9.87 13.44 -10.71
CA THR A 8 -8.83 13.72 -11.72
C THR A 8 -7.67 14.46 -11.07
N PHE A 9 -6.45 14.17 -11.51
CA PHE A 9 -5.27 14.95 -11.17
C PHE A 9 -4.89 15.84 -12.35
N ASN A 10 -4.69 17.14 -12.08
CA ASN A 10 -4.15 18.08 -13.04
C ASN A 10 -2.72 18.42 -12.65
N PRO A 11 -1.77 18.44 -13.60
CA PRO A 11 -0.40 18.87 -13.34
C PRO A 11 -0.38 20.31 -12.79
N ASP A 12 0.27 20.50 -11.65
CA ASP A 12 0.46 21.81 -11.02
C ASP A 12 1.83 21.85 -10.35
N PRO A 13 2.74 22.77 -10.75
CA PRO A 13 4.05 22.93 -10.11
C PRO A 13 4.00 23.25 -8.61
N LYS A 14 2.87 23.77 -8.12
CA LYS A 14 2.61 24.05 -6.70
C LYS A 14 1.73 22.98 -6.04
N GLY A 15 1.44 21.91 -6.77
CA GLY A 15 0.62 20.80 -6.26
C GLY A 15 1.26 20.12 -5.05
N ARG A 16 0.42 19.66 -4.13
CA ARG A 16 0.88 18.97 -2.91
C ARG A 16 1.32 17.53 -3.15
N PHE A 17 0.83 16.91 -4.22
CA PHE A 17 1.21 15.56 -4.62
C PHE A 17 2.40 15.61 -5.57
N LYS A 18 3.39 14.76 -5.31
CA LYS A 18 4.45 14.45 -6.27
C LYS A 18 4.14 13.09 -6.88
N ILE A 19 4.06 13.03 -8.20
CA ILE A 19 3.59 11.84 -8.93
C ILE A 19 4.59 11.53 -10.03
N SER A 20 5.08 10.27 -10.08
CA SER A 20 5.96 9.78 -11.14
C SER A 20 5.25 8.91 -12.18
N TRP A 21 4.06 8.39 -11.84
CA TRP A 21 3.25 7.57 -12.74
C TRP A 21 1.76 7.85 -12.55
N VAL A 22 1.05 7.97 -13.65
CA VAL A 22 -0.42 8.13 -13.71
C VAL A 22 -0.99 6.92 -14.41
N PRO A 23 -1.99 6.23 -13.83
CA PRO A 23 -2.59 5.05 -14.44
C PRO A 23 -3.35 5.41 -15.72
N GLY A 24 -3.38 4.48 -16.67
CA GLY A 24 -4.20 4.60 -17.88
C GLY A 24 -5.68 4.81 -17.54
N GLN A 25 -6.41 5.46 -18.44
CA GLN A 25 -7.80 5.92 -18.19
C GLN A 25 -8.74 4.81 -17.68
N ARG A 26 -8.59 3.57 -18.14
CA ARG A 26 -9.42 2.43 -17.70
C ARG A 26 -9.16 1.98 -16.27
N LEU A 27 -7.98 2.31 -15.70
CA LEU A 27 -7.60 1.97 -14.33
C LEU A 27 -7.95 3.09 -13.35
N GLN A 28 -8.19 4.31 -13.86
CA GLN A 28 -8.56 5.45 -13.01
C GLN A 28 -9.96 5.26 -12.45
N ASN A 29 -10.13 5.61 -11.18
CA ASN A 29 -11.40 5.55 -10.47
C ASN A 29 -12.05 4.15 -10.48
N ASN A 30 -11.23 3.09 -10.55
CA ASN A 30 -11.73 1.72 -10.53
C ASN A 30 -12.14 1.34 -9.10
N VAL A 31 -13.40 1.56 -8.79
CA VAL A 31 -14.02 1.30 -7.49
C VAL A 31 -15.15 0.29 -7.65
N ILE A 32 -15.11 -0.76 -6.84
CA ILE A 32 -16.10 -1.84 -6.85
C ILE A 32 -17.04 -1.69 -5.66
N LEU A 33 -18.33 -1.59 -5.91
CA LEU A 33 -19.36 -1.53 -4.87
C LEU A 33 -19.87 -2.95 -4.54
N LYS A 34 -19.71 -3.38 -3.27
CA LYS A 34 -20.23 -4.65 -2.77
C LYS A 34 -20.96 -4.40 -1.43
N ASN A 35 -22.24 -4.76 -1.35
CA ASN A 35 -23.03 -4.64 -0.11
C ASN A 35 -22.94 -3.24 0.55
N GLY A 36 -23.01 -2.18 -0.25
CA GLY A 36 -22.92 -0.80 0.24
C GLY A 36 -21.53 -0.31 0.64
N THR A 37 -20.51 -1.17 0.55
CA THR A 37 -19.11 -0.82 0.82
C THR A 37 -18.32 -0.76 -0.48
N LYS A 38 -17.46 0.24 -0.60
CA LYS A 38 -16.58 0.45 -1.75
C LYS A 38 -15.23 -0.22 -1.53
N TYR A 39 -14.74 -0.91 -2.55
CA TYR A 39 -13.49 -1.64 -2.58
C TYR A 39 -12.60 -1.16 -3.72
N PRO A 40 -11.27 -1.24 -3.57
CA PRO A 40 -10.34 -0.91 -4.65
C PRO A 40 -10.42 -1.96 -5.76
N GLY A 41 -10.58 -1.51 -7.01
CA GLY A 41 -10.61 -2.40 -8.17
C GLY A 41 -9.22 -2.86 -8.64
N ASN A 42 -8.17 -2.12 -8.26
CA ASN A 42 -6.78 -2.38 -8.65
C ASN A 42 -5.93 -2.88 -7.46
N GLU A 43 -6.51 -3.61 -6.50
CA GLU A 43 -5.83 -4.05 -5.28
C GLU A 43 -4.59 -4.92 -5.53
N HIS A 44 -4.54 -5.60 -6.68
CA HIS A 44 -3.43 -6.44 -7.08
C HIS A 44 -2.23 -5.66 -7.64
N MET A 45 -2.43 -4.42 -8.08
CA MET A 45 -1.39 -3.62 -8.73
C MET A 45 -0.44 -2.93 -7.77
N GLY A 46 -0.92 -2.57 -6.59
CA GLY A 46 -0.13 -1.83 -5.62
C GLY A 46 -0.91 -1.54 -4.35
N ALA A 47 -0.32 -0.74 -3.48
CA ALA A 47 -0.96 -0.26 -2.26
C ALA A 47 -0.36 1.08 -1.81
N PHE A 48 -1.12 1.77 -0.98
CA PHE A 48 -0.66 2.96 -0.29
C PHE A 48 -0.26 2.64 1.14
N GLY A 49 0.74 3.35 1.65
CA GLY A 49 1.06 3.43 3.07
C GLY A 49 0.81 4.84 3.59
N CYS A 50 0.28 4.98 4.80
CA CYS A 50 -0.03 6.29 5.36
C CYS A 50 0.31 6.38 6.84
N ASP A 51 1.04 7.43 7.19
CA ASP A 51 1.15 7.95 8.55
C ASP A 51 0.32 9.22 8.66
N SER A 52 -0.78 9.17 9.41
CA SER A 52 -1.72 10.28 9.54
C SER A 52 -1.57 11.00 10.88
N TYR A 53 -2.09 12.22 10.96
CA TYR A 53 -2.18 12.97 12.20
C TYR A 53 -3.63 13.25 12.58
N ASP A 54 -3.91 13.29 13.90
CA ASP A 54 -5.28 13.45 14.40
C ASP A 54 -5.63 14.91 14.77
N ILE A 55 -4.63 15.72 15.13
CA ILE A 55 -4.84 17.06 15.65
C ILE A 55 -4.55 18.10 14.57
N SER A 56 -5.56 18.90 14.24
CA SER A 56 -5.47 19.93 13.22
C SER A 56 -4.66 21.15 13.64
N GLY A 57 -4.64 21.52 14.92
CA GLY A 57 -3.98 22.71 15.43
C GLY A 57 -2.86 22.40 16.42
N THR A 58 -1.69 22.99 16.23
CA THR A 58 -0.69 23.20 17.27
C THR A 58 -0.46 24.68 17.40
N VAL A 59 -0.34 25.15 18.62
CA VAL A 59 -0.16 26.58 18.94
C VAL A 59 1.07 27.17 18.22
N ASP A 60 2.07 26.33 17.94
CA ASP A 60 3.36 26.75 17.37
C ASP A 60 3.55 26.39 15.88
N GLY A 61 2.56 25.85 15.20
CA GLY A 61 2.70 25.40 13.79
C GLY A 61 3.70 24.25 13.56
N LYS A 62 4.31 23.71 14.62
CA LYS A 62 5.37 22.68 14.58
C LYS A 62 4.87 21.23 14.71
N GLY A 63 3.61 20.98 14.41
CA GLY A 63 3.05 19.62 14.49
C GLY A 63 3.58 18.67 13.41
N SER A 64 3.48 17.35 13.67
CA SER A 64 3.78 16.30 12.68
C SER A 64 3.02 16.53 11.39
N LYS A 65 3.66 16.26 10.26
CA LYS A 65 3.01 16.23 8.95
C LYS A 65 2.25 14.90 8.80
N GLY A 66 1.30 14.85 7.88
CA GLY A 66 0.83 13.57 7.36
C GLY A 66 1.65 13.17 6.15
N ALA A 67 1.85 11.87 5.98
CA ALA A 67 2.55 11.33 4.83
C ALA A 67 1.76 10.18 4.18
N LEU A 68 1.72 10.16 2.85
CA LEU A 68 1.12 9.11 2.04
C LEU A 68 2.09 8.74 0.93
N HIS A 69 2.34 7.44 0.77
CA HIS A 69 3.15 6.92 -0.33
C HIS A 69 2.39 5.84 -1.08
N GLY A 70 2.44 5.90 -2.42
CA GLY A 70 1.91 4.86 -3.30
C GLY A 70 3.04 4.03 -3.90
N LEU A 71 2.93 2.69 -3.79
CA LEU A 71 3.90 1.72 -4.30
C LEU A 71 3.21 0.71 -5.22
N SER A 72 3.75 0.51 -6.42
CA SER A 72 3.32 -0.54 -7.34
C SER A 72 4.05 -1.87 -7.06
N LYS A 73 3.32 -3.00 -7.14
CA LYS A 73 3.86 -4.35 -6.86
C LYS A 73 4.60 -4.94 -8.05
N PHE A 74 3.93 -4.94 -9.19
CA PHE A 74 4.39 -5.59 -10.41
C PHE A 74 4.22 -4.66 -11.59
N SER A 75 4.99 -4.91 -12.65
CA SER A 75 4.66 -4.41 -13.96
C SER A 75 3.41 -5.14 -14.47
N MET A 76 2.27 -4.53 -14.28
CA MET A 76 1.01 -4.98 -14.86
C MET A 76 0.47 -3.84 -15.72
N GLU A 77 0.11 -4.17 -16.95
CA GLU A 77 -0.29 -3.17 -17.92
C GLU A 77 0.83 -2.12 -18.09
N ASP A 78 0.56 -0.85 -17.81
CA ASP A 78 1.55 0.22 -17.93
C ASP A 78 2.17 0.63 -16.57
N ALA A 79 1.88 -0.11 -15.49
CA ALA A 79 2.39 0.21 -14.17
C ALA A 79 3.87 -0.19 -14.01
N PRO A 80 4.73 0.70 -13.52
CA PRO A 80 6.12 0.35 -13.24
C PRO A 80 6.22 -0.66 -12.10
N ALA A 81 7.15 -1.63 -12.22
CA ALA A 81 7.34 -2.64 -11.18
C ALA A 81 8.03 -2.07 -9.94
N ASN A 82 7.57 -2.44 -8.76
CA ASN A 82 8.18 -2.13 -7.46
C ASN A 82 8.63 -0.66 -7.32
N THR A 83 7.82 0.27 -7.81
CA THR A 83 8.16 1.69 -7.90
C THR A 83 7.26 2.53 -7.01
N PHE A 84 7.85 3.42 -6.22
CA PHE A 84 7.09 4.47 -5.56
C PHE A 84 6.63 5.49 -6.60
N PHE A 85 5.33 5.54 -6.83
CA PHE A 85 4.74 6.39 -7.85
C PHE A 85 4.10 7.67 -7.33
N LEU A 86 3.86 7.75 -6.02
CA LEU A 86 3.27 8.92 -5.38
C LEU A 86 3.90 9.19 -4.01
N GLU A 87 4.24 10.47 -3.78
CA GLU A 87 4.60 11.02 -2.48
C GLU A 87 3.69 12.22 -2.18
N TYR A 88 3.06 12.21 -0.99
CA TYR A 88 2.32 13.34 -0.46
C TYR A 88 2.69 13.52 1.01
N ILE A 89 3.47 14.57 1.30
CA ILE A 89 3.91 14.92 2.66
C ILE A 89 3.46 16.34 2.91
N ALA A 90 2.42 16.51 3.71
CA ALA A 90 1.82 17.81 3.96
C ALA A 90 1.16 17.91 5.33
N ARG A 91 1.00 19.15 5.77
CA ARG A 91 0.16 19.52 6.89
C ARG A 91 -0.81 20.59 6.43
N PRO A 92 -1.91 20.24 5.77
CA PRO A 92 -2.94 21.21 5.41
C PRO A 92 -3.58 21.82 6.67
N GLN A 93 -4.34 22.88 6.47
CA GLN A 93 -4.95 23.67 7.54
C GLN A 93 -5.80 22.83 8.51
N THR A 94 -6.45 21.79 8.01
CA THR A 94 -7.20 20.84 8.83
C THR A 94 -6.85 19.40 8.50
N ALA A 95 -6.98 18.48 9.47
CA ALA A 95 -6.77 17.05 9.23
C ALA A 95 -7.79 16.48 8.22
N ASP A 96 -9.01 17.03 8.19
CA ASP A 96 -10.05 16.58 7.25
C ASP A 96 -9.68 16.87 5.79
N ILE A 97 -8.95 17.97 5.51
CA ILE A 97 -8.39 18.23 4.17
C ILE A 97 -7.38 17.15 3.80
N PHE A 98 -6.48 16.78 4.72
CA PHE A 98 -5.53 15.69 4.50
C PHE A 98 -6.25 14.36 4.24
N PHE A 99 -7.30 14.05 5.00
CA PHE A 99 -8.05 12.80 4.84
C PHE A 99 -8.81 12.75 3.50
N GLU A 100 -9.34 13.89 3.04
CA GLU A 100 -9.97 13.97 1.72
C GLU A 100 -8.95 13.83 0.59
N ASP A 101 -7.77 14.49 0.70
CA ASP A 101 -6.68 14.32 -0.25
C ASP A 101 -6.25 12.84 -0.36
N VAL A 102 -6.10 12.16 0.79
CA VAL A 102 -5.80 10.71 0.82
C VAL A 102 -6.90 9.92 0.12
N LEU A 103 -8.17 10.15 0.47
CA LEU A 103 -9.29 9.45 -0.15
C LEU A 103 -9.33 9.65 -1.67
N MET A 104 -9.09 10.88 -2.15
CA MET A 104 -9.03 11.17 -3.59
C MET A 104 -7.91 10.37 -4.27
N ALA A 105 -6.73 10.29 -3.67
CA ALA A 105 -5.63 9.47 -4.21
C ALA A 105 -6.02 7.98 -4.29
N LEU A 106 -6.59 7.44 -3.22
CA LEU A 106 -7.05 6.04 -3.19
C LEU A 106 -8.07 5.73 -4.27
N VAL A 107 -9.06 6.61 -4.45
CA VAL A 107 -10.11 6.45 -5.48
C VAL A 107 -9.52 6.54 -6.88
N PHE A 108 -8.67 7.55 -7.14
CA PHE A 108 -8.07 7.76 -8.45
C PHE A 108 -7.25 6.56 -8.90
N TYR A 109 -6.42 6.00 -8.02
CA TYR A 109 -5.59 4.82 -8.33
C TYR A 109 -6.35 3.49 -8.19
N GLY A 110 -7.49 3.48 -7.50
CA GLY A 110 -8.24 2.25 -7.21
C GLY A 110 -7.46 1.23 -6.38
N MET A 111 -6.54 1.69 -5.51
CA MET A 111 -5.63 0.85 -4.73
C MET A 111 -5.92 0.94 -3.23
N PRO A 112 -5.66 -0.15 -2.46
CA PRO A 112 -5.88 -0.16 -1.01
C PRO A 112 -4.82 0.63 -0.26
N ILE A 113 -5.07 0.86 1.03
CA ILE A 113 -4.18 1.57 1.96
C ILE A 113 -3.93 0.75 3.23
N LEU A 114 -2.66 0.66 3.64
CA LEU A 114 -2.26 0.27 4.98
C LEU A 114 -1.85 1.52 5.76
N ALA A 115 -2.66 1.91 6.72
CA ALA A 115 -2.40 3.10 7.52
C ALA A 115 -2.06 2.73 8.98
N GLU A 116 -1.30 3.61 9.64
CA GLU A 116 -1.10 3.50 11.08
C GLU A 116 -2.44 3.69 11.81
N ASN A 117 -2.76 2.79 12.75
CA ASN A 117 -4.02 2.86 13.49
C ASN A 117 -3.88 3.33 14.95
N ASN A 118 -2.69 3.75 15.38
CA ASN A 118 -2.51 4.42 16.67
C ASN A 118 -3.26 5.76 16.72
N LYS A 119 -3.50 6.35 15.54
CA LYS A 119 -4.30 7.55 15.30
C LYS A 119 -5.39 7.25 14.27
N PRO A 120 -6.51 6.62 14.67
CA PRO A 120 -7.42 5.98 13.74
C PRO A 120 -8.41 6.93 13.03
N ARG A 121 -8.32 8.27 13.21
CA ARG A 121 -9.28 9.22 12.62
C ARG A 121 -9.41 9.10 11.10
N LEU A 122 -8.29 8.95 10.38
CA LEU A 122 -8.32 8.71 8.94
C LEU A 122 -9.12 7.44 8.60
N LEU A 123 -8.89 6.36 9.32
CA LEU A 123 -9.55 5.07 9.08
C LEU A 123 -11.06 5.14 9.36
N TYR A 124 -11.46 5.83 10.43
CA TYR A 124 -12.87 6.12 10.70
C TYR A 124 -13.48 7.05 9.65
N TYR A 125 -12.71 8.01 9.13
CA TYR A 125 -13.14 8.87 8.03
C TYR A 125 -13.44 8.04 6.77
N LEU A 126 -12.52 7.17 6.35
CA LEU A 126 -12.74 6.26 5.21
C LEU A 126 -13.98 5.39 5.40
N ARG A 127 -14.15 4.81 6.60
CA ARG A 127 -15.34 4.01 6.93
C ARG A 127 -16.63 4.80 6.80
N ARG A 128 -16.70 6.01 7.40
CA ARG A 128 -17.90 6.87 7.34
C ARG A 128 -18.25 7.29 5.91
N ARG A 129 -17.26 7.43 5.04
CA ARG A 129 -17.43 7.73 3.62
C ARG A 129 -17.81 6.50 2.78
N GLY A 130 -17.90 5.30 3.39
CA GLY A 130 -18.23 4.05 2.72
C GLY A 130 -17.03 3.36 2.05
N TYR A 131 -15.79 3.77 2.35
CA TYR A 131 -14.56 3.24 1.78
C TYR A 131 -13.79 2.31 2.74
N ARG A 132 -14.49 1.66 3.71
CA ARG A 132 -13.84 0.69 4.60
C ARG A 132 -13.10 -0.41 3.83
N GLY A 133 -13.59 -0.79 2.65
CA GLY A 133 -12.97 -1.81 1.81
C GLY A 133 -11.59 -1.43 1.26
N PHE A 134 -11.25 -0.14 1.23
CA PHE A 134 -9.90 0.32 0.86
C PHE A 134 -8.89 0.16 2.00
N SER A 135 -9.34 0.17 3.26
CA SER A 135 -8.46 0.04 4.41
C SER A 135 -8.07 -1.42 4.62
N MET A 136 -6.79 -1.72 4.45
CA MET A 136 -6.22 -3.05 4.67
C MET A 136 -6.20 -3.37 6.17
N ASN A 137 -6.40 -4.63 6.50
CA ASN A 137 -6.01 -5.14 7.80
C ASN A 137 -4.49 -5.42 7.77
N ARG A 138 -3.87 -5.47 8.95
CA ARG A 138 -2.45 -5.83 9.05
C ARG A 138 -2.20 -7.20 8.43
N PRO A 139 -1.18 -7.30 7.55
CA PRO A 139 -0.96 -8.52 6.76
C PRO A 139 -0.34 -9.68 7.54
N ASP A 140 0.24 -9.42 8.73
CA ASP A 140 0.93 -10.41 9.56
C ASP A 140 0.00 -11.21 10.49
N LYS A 141 -1.30 -10.86 10.55
CA LYS A 141 -2.28 -11.53 11.41
C LYS A 141 -3.50 -12.02 10.65
N VAL A 142 -3.97 -13.19 11.03
CA VAL A 142 -5.26 -13.73 10.58
C VAL A 142 -6.41 -12.99 11.25
N TRP A 143 -7.56 -12.91 10.56
CA TRP A 143 -8.76 -12.18 11.02
C TRP A 143 -9.15 -12.42 12.47
N ASN A 144 -9.11 -13.68 12.92
CA ASN A 144 -9.51 -14.04 14.29
C ASN A 144 -8.59 -13.47 15.39
N LYS A 145 -7.35 -13.12 15.04
CA LYS A 145 -6.35 -12.56 15.96
C LYS A 145 -6.30 -11.03 15.94
N LEU A 146 -7.13 -10.39 15.10
CA LEU A 146 -7.22 -8.93 15.03
C LEU A 146 -7.99 -8.40 16.24
N SER A 147 -7.59 -7.22 16.73
CA SER A 147 -8.34 -6.47 17.73
C SER A 147 -9.70 -6.00 17.19
N VAL A 148 -10.58 -5.53 18.06
CA VAL A 148 -11.88 -5.00 17.67
C VAL A 148 -11.71 -3.81 16.71
N THR A 149 -10.82 -2.88 17.03
CA THR A 149 -10.53 -1.71 16.19
C THR A 149 -9.98 -2.11 14.82
N GLU A 150 -9.02 -3.06 14.78
CA GLU A 150 -8.48 -3.56 13.51
C GLU A 150 -9.56 -4.22 12.63
N LYS A 151 -10.50 -4.97 13.21
CA LYS A 151 -11.65 -5.53 12.47
C LYS A 151 -12.57 -4.44 11.96
N GLU A 152 -12.79 -3.41 12.76
CA GLU A 152 -13.74 -2.34 12.45
C GLU A 152 -13.24 -1.39 11.36
N VAL A 153 -12.01 -0.92 11.46
CA VAL A 153 -11.47 0.13 10.56
C VAL A 153 -10.21 -0.28 9.81
N GLY A 154 -9.56 -1.37 10.17
CA GLY A 154 -8.30 -1.82 9.57
C GLY A 154 -7.08 -1.12 10.17
N GLY A 155 -6.02 -1.04 9.36
CA GLY A 155 -4.77 -0.42 9.74
C GLY A 155 -3.84 -1.35 10.52
N MET A 156 -2.67 -0.82 10.89
CA MET A 156 -1.63 -1.53 11.62
C MET A 156 -1.15 -0.70 12.81
N PRO A 157 -1.15 -1.25 14.03
CA PRO A 157 -0.54 -0.56 15.17
C PRO A 157 0.96 -0.50 14.97
N ASN A 158 1.59 0.59 15.38
CA ASN A 158 3.01 0.81 15.20
C ASN A 158 3.74 1.01 16.54
N SER A 159 3.27 0.34 17.58
CA SER A 159 3.70 0.55 18.96
C SER A 159 4.58 -0.57 19.51
N SER A 160 4.46 -1.81 19.04
CA SER A 160 5.27 -2.93 19.54
C SER A 160 6.65 -2.95 18.89
N GLU A 161 7.64 -3.46 19.60
CA GLU A 161 9.03 -3.55 19.10
C GLU A 161 9.10 -4.45 17.86
N ASP A 162 8.41 -5.58 17.84
CA ASP A 162 8.37 -6.49 16.69
C ASP A 162 7.87 -5.80 15.41
N ILE A 163 6.85 -4.93 15.54
CA ILE A 163 6.31 -4.18 14.40
C ILE A 163 7.31 -3.13 13.93
N LYS A 164 7.98 -2.45 14.85
CA LYS A 164 9.01 -1.47 14.51
C LYS A 164 10.17 -2.13 13.76
N GLN A 165 10.63 -3.28 14.23
CA GLN A 165 11.68 -4.07 13.57
C GLN A 165 11.23 -4.54 12.18
N ALA A 166 10.03 -5.08 12.05
CA ALA A 166 9.48 -5.49 10.76
C ALA A 166 9.35 -4.33 9.77
N HIS A 167 8.98 -3.14 10.26
CA HIS A 167 8.89 -1.94 9.45
C HIS A 167 10.27 -1.46 8.97
N ALA A 168 11.26 -1.40 9.85
CA ALA A 168 12.63 -1.04 9.46
C ALA A 168 13.22 -2.05 8.46
N ALA A 169 13.04 -3.35 8.71
CA ALA A 169 13.47 -4.40 7.81
C ALA A 169 12.81 -4.32 6.44
N ALA A 170 11.54 -3.91 6.37
CA ALA A 170 10.84 -3.72 5.10
C ALA A 170 11.47 -2.59 4.26
N ILE A 171 11.81 -1.47 4.88
CA ILE A 171 12.49 -0.35 4.21
C ILE A 171 13.88 -0.78 3.73
N GLU A 172 14.68 -1.40 4.62
CA GLU A 172 16.03 -1.86 4.30
C GLU A 172 16.03 -2.84 3.13
N MET A 173 15.15 -3.83 3.17
CA MET A 173 14.99 -4.80 2.10
C MET A 173 14.60 -4.11 0.78
N TYR A 174 13.66 -3.18 0.80
CA TYR A 174 13.27 -2.45 -0.40
C TYR A 174 14.43 -1.63 -0.97
N ILE A 175 15.21 -0.95 -0.11
CA ILE A 175 16.39 -0.19 -0.54
C ILE A 175 17.41 -1.10 -1.20
N ASN A 176 17.73 -2.24 -0.58
CA ASN A 176 18.72 -3.19 -1.08
C ASN A 176 18.29 -3.81 -2.43
N ASP A 177 16.99 -4.09 -2.59
CA ASP A 177 16.49 -4.78 -3.77
C ASP A 177 16.17 -3.84 -4.94
N HIS A 178 15.82 -2.58 -4.66
CA HIS A 178 15.21 -1.69 -5.66
C HIS A 178 15.78 -0.28 -5.72
N VAL A 179 16.64 0.14 -4.79
CA VAL A 179 17.19 1.50 -4.75
C VAL A 179 18.70 1.46 -4.88
N GLY A 180 19.26 2.29 -5.79
CA GLY A 180 20.69 2.37 -6.00
C GLY A 180 21.10 1.98 -7.40
N GLN A 181 22.42 1.73 -7.60
CA GLN A 181 22.94 1.29 -8.88
C GLN A 181 22.57 -0.17 -9.11
N SER A 182 21.73 -0.43 -10.09
CA SER A 182 21.64 -1.77 -10.65
C SER A 182 22.90 -2.07 -11.47
N GLN A 183 23.21 -3.36 -11.66
CA GLN A 183 24.39 -3.80 -12.44
C GLN A 183 24.33 -3.33 -13.91
N ASP A 184 23.15 -3.01 -14.41
CA ASP A 184 22.91 -2.49 -15.76
C ASP A 184 22.90 -0.95 -15.83
N GLY A 185 23.20 -0.25 -14.74
CA GLY A 185 23.24 1.21 -14.67
C GLY A 185 21.86 1.87 -14.59
N SER A 186 20.78 1.12 -14.39
CA SER A 186 19.46 1.70 -14.18
C SER A 186 19.37 2.40 -12.81
N TYR A 187 18.60 3.47 -12.75
CA TYR A 187 18.32 4.16 -11.49
C TYR A 187 17.33 3.35 -10.64
N GLY A 188 17.44 3.51 -9.33
CA GLY A 188 16.51 2.88 -8.39
C GLY A 188 15.06 3.35 -8.57
N ASN A 189 14.12 2.61 -7.99
CA ASN A 189 12.68 2.82 -8.14
C ASN A 189 12.09 3.82 -7.15
N MET A 190 12.91 4.72 -6.61
CA MET A 190 12.51 5.81 -5.72
C MET A 190 13.00 7.14 -6.27
N TYR A 191 12.06 8.02 -6.60
CA TYR A 191 12.33 9.31 -7.23
C TYR A 191 12.12 10.52 -6.30
N PHE A 192 11.68 10.28 -5.06
CA PHE A 192 11.25 11.35 -4.15
C PHE A 192 12.36 11.69 -3.15
N ASN A 193 12.99 12.83 -3.36
CA ASN A 193 14.13 13.28 -2.55
C ASN A 193 13.79 13.48 -1.08
N GLU A 194 12.55 13.89 -0.74
CA GLU A 194 12.14 14.08 0.65
C GLU A 194 12.15 12.76 1.41
N THR A 195 11.60 11.70 0.80
CA THR A 195 11.64 10.34 1.36
C THR A 195 13.06 9.77 1.41
N LEU A 196 13.87 9.93 0.37
CA LEU A 196 15.28 9.49 0.39
C LEU A 196 16.08 10.16 1.51
N ASN A 197 15.88 11.46 1.72
CA ASN A 197 16.51 12.21 2.81
C ASN A 197 16.01 11.75 4.19
N ASP A 198 14.76 11.34 4.31
CA ASP A 198 14.21 10.83 5.55
C ASP A 198 14.75 9.43 5.86
N TRP A 199 14.81 8.54 4.87
CA TRP A 199 15.41 7.21 4.99
C TRP A 199 16.87 7.27 5.44
N SER A 200 17.66 8.22 4.90
CA SER A 200 19.09 8.38 5.28
C SER A 200 19.31 8.75 6.74
N LYS A 201 18.28 9.25 7.41
CA LYS A 201 18.31 9.72 8.81
C LYS A 201 17.39 8.88 9.71
N PHE A 202 16.76 7.86 9.16
CA PHE A 202 15.75 7.08 9.87
C PHE A 202 16.35 6.39 11.09
N ASP A 203 15.81 6.73 12.27
CA ASP A 203 16.14 6.10 13.54
C ASP A 203 14.89 5.44 14.11
N ILE A 204 14.90 4.13 14.20
CA ILE A 204 13.79 3.32 14.71
C ILE A 204 13.36 3.73 16.13
N ASN A 205 14.29 4.27 16.93
CA ASN A 205 14.03 4.71 18.29
C ASN A 205 13.45 6.12 18.37
N LYS A 206 13.54 6.92 17.28
CA LYS A 206 13.08 8.32 17.22
C LYS A 206 12.05 8.56 16.11
N ARG A 207 11.17 7.62 15.91
CA ARG A 207 10.23 7.54 14.79
C ARG A 207 9.31 8.76 14.60
N THR A 208 9.02 9.52 15.65
CA THR A 208 8.11 10.68 15.61
C THR A 208 8.55 11.83 14.69
N LYS A 209 9.75 11.75 14.11
CA LYS A 209 10.30 12.73 13.18
C LYS A 209 10.42 12.20 11.73
N HIS A 210 9.93 10.98 11.48
CA HIS A 210 10.16 10.25 10.25
C HIS A 210 8.84 9.84 9.57
N ASP A 211 7.92 10.79 9.38
CA ASP A 211 6.60 10.55 8.80
C ASP A 211 6.70 9.91 7.40
N ALA A 212 7.69 10.33 6.59
CA ALA A 212 7.92 9.78 5.26
C ALA A 212 8.42 8.33 5.30
N SER A 213 9.35 8.01 6.22
CA SER A 213 9.85 6.64 6.40
C SER A 213 8.74 5.71 6.90
N ILE A 214 7.91 6.18 7.82
CA ILE A 214 6.79 5.38 8.35
C ILE A 214 5.78 5.08 7.24
N SER A 215 5.32 6.09 6.51
CA SER A 215 4.32 5.88 5.45
C SER A 215 4.85 5.05 4.28
N SER A 216 6.10 5.28 3.84
CA SER A 216 6.71 4.47 2.77
C SER A 216 6.95 3.02 3.20
N GLY A 217 7.40 2.79 4.44
CA GLY A 217 7.55 1.44 4.98
C GLY A 217 6.22 0.70 5.09
N LEU A 218 5.13 1.37 5.47
CA LEU A 218 3.79 0.77 5.44
C LEU A 218 3.36 0.40 4.01
N ALA A 219 3.70 1.19 2.99
CA ALA A 219 3.44 0.85 1.60
C ALA A 219 4.22 -0.42 1.18
N VAL A 220 5.50 -0.53 1.56
CA VAL A 220 6.30 -1.75 1.32
C VAL A 220 5.69 -2.96 2.01
N MET A 221 5.32 -2.83 3.30
CA MET A 221 4.68 -3.92 4.05
C MET A 221 3.36 -4.35 3.41
N ALA A 222 2.55 -3.40 2.93
CA ALA A 222 1.30 -3.68 2.23
C ALA A 222 1.52 -4.45 0.91
N CYS A 223 2.65 -4.20 0.23
CA CYS A 223 3.02 -4.85 -1.03
C CYS A 223 3.88 -6.10 -0.86
N ASN A 224 4.45 -6.34 0.32
CA ASN A 224 5.40 -7.42 0.53
C ASN A 224 4.70 -8.79 0.51
N ARG A 225 5.15 -9.69 -0.37
CA ARG A 225 4.61 -11.05 -0.53
C ARG A 225 4.76 -11.90 0.73
N HIS A 226 5.79 -11.69 1.53
CA HIS A 226 6.02 -12.47 2.75
C HIS A 226 5.03 -12.12 3.86
N LEU A 227 4.53 -10.88 3.88
CA LEU A 227 3.47 -10.45 4.79
C LEU A 227 2.07 -10.78 4.24
N TYR A 228 1.96 -10.97 2.93
CA TYR A 228 0.75 -11.32 2.19
C TYR A 228 0.59 -12.83 1.97
N ARG A 229 1.25 -13.66 2.73
CA ARG A 229 0.90 -15.09 2.73
C ARG A 229 -0.55 -15.19 3.21
N SER A 230 -1.47 -15.22 2.25
CA SER A 230 -2.72 -15.94 2.48
C SER A 230 -2.28 -17.27 3.10
N ASN A 231 -2.82 -17.64 4.27
CA ASN A 231 -2.64 -19.00 4.78
C ASN A 231 -2.82 -19.93 3.59
N PRO A 232 -1.82 -20.77 3.25
CA PRO A 232 -2.06 -21.78 2.25
C PRO A 232 -3.29 -22.51 2.74
N ASP A 233 -4.36 -22.45 1.96
CA ASP A 233 -5.57 -23.19 2.23
C ASP A 233 -5.12 -24.60 2.49
N LYS A 234 -5.21 -25.07 3.74
CA LYS A 234 -4.84 -26.45 4.11
C LYS A 234 -5.65 -27.47 3.31
N ASN A 235 -6.64 -27.01 2.58
CA ASN A 235 -7.55 -27.76 1.73
C ASN A 235 -7.32 -27.58 0.22
N ARG A 236 -6.25 -26.95 -0.23
CA ARG A 236 -5.92 -26.99 -1.65
C ARG A 236 -5.49 -28.41 -1.98
N THR A 237 -6.42 -29.16 -2.52
CA THR A 237 -6.11 -30.40 -3.25
C THR A 237 -5.07 -30.04 -4.32
N PRO A 238 -3.91 -30.73 -4.34
CA PRO A 238 -2.92 -30.41 -5.36
C PRO A 238 -3.56 -30.59 -6.74
N LEU A 239 -3.41 -29.59 -7.60
CA LEU A 239 -3.91 -29.65 -8.97
C LEU A 239 -3.15 -30.75 -9.69
N ASN A 240 -3.76 -31.91 -9.83
CA ASN A 240 -3.23 -32.99 -10.65
C ASN A 240 -3.46 -32.62 -12.11
N LEU A 241 -2.46 -32.01 -12.74
CA LEU A 241 -2.47 -31.78 -14.17
C LEU A 241 -2.09 -33.08 -14.88
N ASN A 242 -3.07 -33.74 -15.48
CA ASN A 242 -2.81 -34.82 -16.42
C ASN A 242 -2.33 -34.22 -17.75
N ILE A 243 -1.03 -34.27 -17.99
CA ILE A 243 -0.48 -33.89 -19.28
C ILE A 243 -0.42 -35.15 -20.15
N SER A 244 -1.32 -35.21 -21.14
CA SER A 244 -1.29 -36.25 -22.16
C SER A 244 -0.24 -35.87 -23.22
N LYS A 245 0.81 -36.71 -23.36
CA LYS A 245 1.75 -36.60 -24.48
C LYS A 245 1.31 -37.52 -25.60
N TYR A 246 1.11 -36.93 -26.77
CA TYR A 246 0.96 -37.67 -28.01
C TYR A 246 2.34 -38.12 -28.51
N ASN A 247 2.54 -39.42 -28.64
CA ASN A 247 3.65 -39.96 -29.37
C ASN A 247 3.12 -40.99 -30.37
N ASN A 248 3.92 -41.34 -31.40
CA ASN A 248 3.52 -42.16 -32.53
C ASN A 248 3.01 -43.60 -32.19
N LYS A 249 2.82 -43.92 -30.91
CA LYS A 249 2.36 -45.24 -30.43
C LYS A 249 1.14 -45.19 -29.51
N GLY A 250 0.43 -44.08 -29.51
CA GLY A 250 -0.77 -43.92 -28.68
C GLY A 250 -0.61 -42.91 -27.54
N VAL A 251 -1.73 -42.56 -26.88
CA VAL A 251 -1.78 -41.60 -25.77
C VAL A 251 -1.29 -42.28 -24.51
N SER A 252 -0.19 -41.80 -23.94
CA SER A 252 0.18 -42.15 -22.56
C SER A 252 -0.04 -40.97 -21.62
N SER A 253 -0.82 -41.14 -20.57
CA SER A 253 -0.99 -40.16 -19.50
C SER A 253 0.06 -40.43 -18.40
N ARG A 254 0.87 -39.44 -18.08
CA ARG A 254 1.70 -39.43 -16.86
C ARG A 254 1.17 -38.39 -15.91
N ILE A 255 0.92 -38.80 -14.69
CA ILE A 255 0.63 -37.88 -13.58
C ILE A 255 1.97 -37.30 -13.13
N ILE A 256 2.19 -36.01 -13.37
CA ILE A 256 3.34 -35.30 -12.84
C ILE A 256 2.88 -34.64 -11.55
N LYS A 257 3.36 -35.15 -10.42
CA LYS A 257 3.29 -34.40 -9.15
C LYS A 257 4.31 -33.28 -9.22
N GLN A 258 3.88 -32.04 -9.33
CA GLN A 258 4.74 -30.91 -9.08
C GLN A 258 4.62 -30.55 -7.60
N ASP A 259 5.69 -30.75 -6.85
CA ASP A 259 5.88 -30.10 -5.57
C ASP A 259 6.14 -28.62 -5.89
N ILE A 260 5.14 -27.79 -5.66
CA ILE A 260 5.27 -26.33 -5.80
C ILE A 260 5.82 -25.81 -4.47
N TRP A 261 7.08 -25.37 -4.52
CA TRP A 261 7.79 -24.65 -3.45
C TRP A 261 7.18 -23.29 -3.15
#